data_6e266ab6346079ff09b8447c95c7acbe
#
_entry.id   6e266ab6346079ff09b8447c95c7acbe
#
_cell.length_a   1.000
_cell.length_b   1.000
_cell.length_c   1.000
_cell.angle_alpha   90.00
_cell.angle_beta   90.00
_cell.angle_gamma   90.00
#
_symmetry.space_group_name_H-M   'P 1'
#
loop_
_entity.id
_entity.type
_entity.pdbx_description
1 polymer ?
#
loop_
_entity_poly.entity_id
_entity_poly.type
_entity_poly.pdbx_seq_one_letter_code
_entity_poly.pdbx_strand_id
1 'polypeptide(L)'
;MSQHLSCQHGLHCILPPYLLDCLSHCVDEKKSDIIHAAVALQAESWIEETQEQSEDLRLLRMGFDPANTSQFAGITAGTGSASKTREIYDAQNQGIAGLPGRLVRSEGSQPSQDISVNEAYDHSGITHDFFSQRFSRNSLDDRGLTLMSSVHVGQKLNNAFWTGQQMAYGDGDGKLFTRFTRSLDVVAHELAHGVISYSANLLYENESGALNEHFADVFGMLTRQWHERTDAKGADWLVGKDIMGPEAKARGLRTFKVEKAYENNPWFGTDPQPKHLRDQFRGRSDNGGVHINSGIPNHAFYRFAVALGGNAWERAGGVWYESLLSLPVEAQFTDMVLATEKTAEIGRASCRERV
;
A
#
# COMPACT_ATOMS: atom_id res chain seq x y z
N MET A 1 -4.61 7.50 34.58
CA MET A 1 -5.50 8.08 33.54
C MET A 1 -4.62 8.49 32.39
N SER A 2 -4.31 7.58 31.48
CA SER A 2 -3.60 7.90 30.23
C SER A 2 -4.65 8.38 29.23
N GLN A 3 -4.54 9.63 28.82
CA GLN A 3 -5.33 10.18 27.73
C GLN A 3 -4.90 9.45 26.44
N HIS A 4 -5.74 8.56 25.94
CA HIS A 4 -5.65 8.09 24.57
C HIS A 4 -5.95 9.28 23.64
N LEU A 5 -4.89 9.92 23.15
CA LEU A 5 -4.98 10.81 22.01
C LEU A 5 -5.39 9.95 20.81
N SER A 6 -6.61 10.12 20.33
CA SER A 6 -7.08 9.52 19.10
C SER A 6 -6.21 10.00 17.93
N CYS A 7 -5.52 9.10 17.31
CA CYS A 7 -4.63 9.36 16.19
C CYS A 7 -5.46 9.65 14.95
N GLN A 8 -5.50 10.88 14.47
CA GLN A 8 -6.29 11.30 13.30
C GLN A 8 -5.65 10.92 11.95
N HIS A 9 -4.38 10.48 11.93
CA HIS A 9 -3.69 10.05 10.69
C HIS A 9 -2.90 8.78 10.98
N GLY A 10 -3.44 7.64 10.54
CA GLY A 10 -2.82 6.34 10.72
C GLY A 10 -1.64 6.09 9.77
N LEU A 11 -0.81 5.13 10.10
CA LEU A 11 0.23 4.57 9.24
C LEU A 11 -0.40 3.90 8.04
N HIS A 12 0.05 4.28 6.85
CA HIS A 12 -0.17 3.51 5.65
C HIS A 12 1.04 2.59 5.46
N CYS A 13 0.89 1.32 5.75
CA CYS A 13 1.93 0.34 5.55
C CYS A 13 1.33 -0.93 4.96
N ILE A 14 2.08 -1.57 4.08
CA ILE A 14 1.59 -2.77 3.37
C ILE A 14 1.39 -3.95 4.30
N LEU A 15 2.20 -4.06 5.36
CA LEU A 15 2.09 -5.15 6.32
C LEU A 15 1.15 -4.75 7.47
N PRO A 16 -0.03 -5.37 7.57
CA PRO A 16 -1.02 -5.02 8.59
C PRO A 16 -0.53 -5.29 10.02
N PRO A 17 -0.90 -4.46 11.00
CA PRO A 17 -0.53 -4.65 12.41
C PRO A 17 -0.90 -6.03 12.97
N TYR A 18 -2.04 -6.59 12.60
CA TYR A 18 -2.45 -7.91 13.06
C TYR A 18 -1.51 -9.05 12.61
N LEU A 19 -0.80 -8.89 11.49
CA LEU A 19 0.23 -9.86 11.09
C LEU A 19 1.46 -9.77 11.99
N LEU A 20 1.88 -8.57 12.38
CA LEU A 20 2.98 -8.39 13.34
C LEU A 20 2.61 -8.97 14.71
N ASP A 21 1.37 -8.79 15.16
CA ASP A 21 0.87 -9.39 16.40
C ASP A 21 0.87 -10.92 16.33
N CYS A 22 0.43 -11.53 15.23
CA CYS A 22 0.51 -12.98 15.03
C CYS A 22 1.95 -13.48 15.08
N LEU A 23 2.88 -12.79 14.44
CA LEU A 23 4.30 -13.15 14.44
C LEU A 23 4.89 -13.09 15.85
N SER A 24 4.58 -12.05 16.65
CA SER A 24 5.02 -11.94 18.04
C SER A 24 4.55 -13.12 18.89
N HIS A 25 3.26 -13.46 18.82
CA HIS A 25 2.69 -14.61 19.57
C HIS A 25 3.31 -15.95 19.14
N CYS A 26 3.52 -16.17 17.84
CA CYS A 26 4.15 -17.41 17.35
C CYS A 26 5.59 -17.56 17.84
N VAL A 27 6.32 -16.47 18.02
CA VAL A 27 7.68 -16.49 18.59
C VAL A 27 7.64 -16.86 20.06
N ASP A 28 6.73 -16.32 20.85
CA ASP A 28 6.58 -16.62 22.27
C ASP A 28 6.20 -18.09 22.51
N GLU A 29 5.29 -18.66 21.73
CA GLU A 29 4.93 -20.09 21.84
C GLU A 29 6.09 -21.03 21.49
N LYS A 30 6.94 -20.67 20.54
CA LYS A 30 8.09 -21.48 20.11
C LYS A 30 9.31 -21.41 21.05
N LYS A 31 9.36 -20.46 21.97
CA LYS A 31 10.42 -20.35 22.98
C LYS A 31 10.48 -21.55 23.93
N SER A 32 9.41 -22.34 24.03
CA SER A 32 9.36 -23.52 24.88
C SER A 32 10.24 -24.68 24.41
N ASP A 33 10.69 -24.71 23.15
CA ASP A 33 11.53 -25.75 22.56
C ASP A 33 12.95 -25.21 22.30
N ILE A 34 13.95 -25.83 22.95
CA ILE A 34 15.37 -25.38 22.99
C ILE A 34 15.99 -25.22 21.59
N ILE A 35 15.57 -25.98 20.59
CA ILE A 35 16.07 -25.90 19.22
C ILE A 35 15.45 -24.71 18.48
N HIS A 36 14.22 -24.31 18.84
CA HIS A 36 13.51 -23.17 18.24
C HIS A 36 13.81 -21.83 18.94
N ALA A 37 14.36 -21.89 20.18
CA ALA A 37 14.65 -20.68 20.95
C ALA A 37 15.68 -19.76 20.29
N ALA A 38 16.70 -20.27 19.63
CA ALA A 38 17.71 -19.46 18.94
C ALA A 38 17.14 -18.79 17.67
N VAL A 39 16.23 -19.47 16.96
CA VAL A 39 15.52 -18.93 15.79
C VAL A 39 14.46 -17.91 16.25
N ALA A 40 13.80 -18.18 17.38
CA ALA A 40 12.82 -17.31 18.00
C ALA A 40 13.45 -15.99 18.49
N LEU A 41 14.59 -16.06 19.20
CA LEU A 41 15.33 -14.88 19.67
C LEU A 41 15.84 -13.97 18.53
N GLN A 42 16.22 -14.56 17.38
CA GLN A 42 16.53 -13.76 16.18
C GLN A 42 15.27 -13.15 15.54
N ALA A 43 14.13 -13.82 15.61
CA ALA A 43 12.86 -13.31 15.10
C ALA A 43 12.32 -12.18 15.97
N GLU A 44 12.48 -12.21 17.29
CA GLU A 44 12.03 -11.14 18.20
C GLU A 44 12.65 -9.80 17.85
N SER A 45 13.97 -9.75 17.67
CA SER A 45 14.66 -8.47 17.47
C SER A 45 14.17 -7.73 16.22
N TRP A 46 13.85 -8.41 15.12
CA TRP A 46 13.35 -7.74 13.92
C TRP A 46 11.84 -7.46 13.96
N ILE A 47 11.05 -8.25 14.73
CA ILE A 47 9.63 -7.94 14.98
C ILE A 47 9.53 -6.69 15.85
N GLU A 48 10.28 -6.61 16.94
CA GLU A 48 10.34 -5.44 17.79
C GLU A 48 10.82 -4.21 17.02
N GLU A 49 11.89 -4.33 16.23
CA GLU A 49 12.38 -3.23 15.38
C GLU A 49 11.34 -2.79 14.35
N THR A 50 10.62 -3.74 13.72
CA THR A 50 9.54 -3.41 12.78
C THR A 50 8.38 -2.71 13.48
N GLN A 51 8.01 -3.11 14.70
CA GLN A 51 6.98 -2.46 15.50
C GLN A 51 7.39 -1.07 15.95
N GLU A 52 8.61 -0.88 16.46
CA GLU A 52 9.16 0.42 16.85
C GLU A 52 9.20 1.38 15.66
N GLN A 53 9.75 0.96 14.53
CA GLN A 53 9.83 1.80 13.34
C GLN A 53 8.45 2.10 12.76
N SER A 54 7.51 1.19 12.88
CA SER A 54 6.12 1.44 12.52
C SER A 54 5.46 2.50 13.42
N GLU A 55 5.78 2.52 14.71
CA GLU A 55 5.30 3.52 15.66
C GLU A 55 5.96 4.90 15.43
N ASP A 56 7.26 4.94 15.17
CA ASP A 56 8.00 6.18 14.85
C ASP A 56 7.46 6.85 13.59
N LEU A 57 7.14 6.08 12.56
CA LEU A 57 6.48 6.58 11.34
C LEU A 57 5.09 7.12 11.61
N ARG A 58 4.35 6.48 12.50
CA ARG A 58 3.05 6.96 12.94
C ARG A 58 3.15 8.34 13.56
N LEU A 59 4.18 8.57 14.39
CA LEU A 59 4.45 9.87 15.03
C LEU A 59 4.84 10.95 14.00
N LEU A 60 5.66 10.62 13.00
CA LEU A 60 6.05 11.53 11.92
C LEU A 60 4.85 11.99 11.07
N ARG A 61 3.91 11.11 10.80
CA ARG A 61 2.71 11.43 10.00
C ARG A 61 1.68 12.26 10.74
N MET A 62 1.61 12.16 12.05
CA MET A 62 0.73 13.02 12.87
C MET A 62 1.02 14.51 12.67
N GLY A 63 2.21 14.85 12.16
CA GLY A 63 2.60 16.22 11.81
C GLY A 63 2.46 16.59 10.34
N PHE A 64 2.05 15.66 9.47
CA PHE A 64 1.94 15.93 8.03
C PHE A 64 0.58 16.54 7.67
N ASP A 65 0.60 17.79 7.19
CA ASP A 65 -0.56 18.46 6.59
C ASP A 65 -0.31 18.66 5.08
N PRO A 66 -1.07 17.97 4.20
CA PRO A 66 -0.91 18.12 2.75
C PRO A 66 -1.12 19.54 2.24
N ALA A 67 -1.86 20.36 2.99
CA ALA A 67 -2.08 21.77 2.66
C ALA A 67 -0.92 22.67 3.06
N ASN A 68 -0.03 22.22 3.97
CA ASN A 68 1.08 23.00 4.51
C ASN A 68 2.45 22.47 4.08
N THR A 69 2.72 22.46 2.77
CA THR A 69 4.01 22.07 2.20
C THR A 69 5.15 23.03 2.48
N SER A 70 4.89 24.17 3.16
CA SER A 70 5.89 25.21 3.44
C SER A 70 6.91 24.83 4.53
N GLN A 71 6.64 23.81 5.34
CA GLN A 71 7.57 23.36 6.38
C GLN A 71 8.79 22.59 5.83
N PHE A 72 8.78 22.22 4.56
CA PHE A 72 9.85 21.46 3.90
C PHE A 72 10.35 22.15 2.63
N ALA A 73 10.65 23.43 2.73
CA ALA A 73 11.13 24.30 1.65
C ALA A 73 12.53 23.94 1.09
N GLY A 74 12.83 22.66 0.94
CA GLY A 74 13.98 22.12 0.25
C GLY A 74 13.62 21.26 -0.95
N ILE A 75 12.33 20.89 -1.11
CA ILE A 75 11.85 20.12 -2.27
C ILE A 75 11.31 21.13 -3.27
N THR A 76 12.10 21.43 -4.30
CA THR A 76 11.67 22.28 -5.41
C THR A 76 10.45 21.64 -6.07
N ALA A 77 9.29 22.28 -5.91
CA ALA A 77 8.16 22.04 -6.79
C ALA A 77 8.66 22.25 -8.23
N GLY A 78 8.73 21.15 -8.98
CA GLY A 78 9.13 21.21 -10.38
C GLY A 78 8.18 22.13 -11.12
N THR A 79 8.70 23.22 -11.64
CA THR A 79 7.93 24.16 -12.48
C THR A 79 7.55 23.45 -13.77
N GLY A 80 6.33 22.90 -13.81
CA GLY A 80 5.53 22.77 -15.04
C GLY A 80 6.15 22.01 -16.21
N SER A 81 6.77 20.85 -15.99
CA SER A 81 7.00 19.88 -17.05
C SER A 81 6.29 18.58 -16.67
N ALA A 82 5.51 18.00 -17.58
CA ALA A 82 4.86 16.70 -17.42
C ALA A 82 5.89 15.52 -17.43
N SER A 83 7.12 15.77 -17.00
CA SER A 83 8.20 14.78 -16.98
C SER A 83 8.25 14.12 -15.61
N LYS A 84 8.14 12.80 -15.62
CA LYS A 84 8.39 11.93 -14.47
C LYS A 84 9.78 12.22 -13.88
N THR A 85 9.86 12.41 -12.57
CA THR A 85 11.12 12.60 -11.85
C THR A 85 11.18 11.64 -10.67
N ARG A 86 12.26 10.84 -10.60
CA ARG A 86 12.48 9.84 -9.56
C ARG A 86 13.86 10.04 -8.92
N GLU A 87 13.91 9.86 -7.61
CA GLU A 87 15.13 9.87 -6.83
C GLU A 87 15.14 8.70 -5.86
N ILE A 88 16.16 7.85 -5.95
CA ILE A 88 16.31 6.69 -5.09
C ILE A 88 17.49 6.90 -4.16
N TYR A 89 17.25 6.70 -2.88
CA TYR A 89 18.20 6.88 -1.80
C TYR A 89 18.49 5.54 -1.13
N ASP A 90 19.69 5.38 -0.65
CA ASP A 90 20.14 4.26 0.19
C ASP A 90 20.16 4.70 1.65
N ALA A 91 19.27 4.15 2.46
CA ALA A 91 19.19 4.43 3.89
C ALA A 91 20.30 3.72 4.70
N GLN A 92 21.10 2.84 4.09
CA GLN A 92 22.27 2.18 4.70
C GLN A 92 21.90 1.40 5.99
N ASN A 93 20.75 0.76 5.99
CA ASN A 93 20.15 0.05 7.13
C ASN A 93 19.89 0.95 8.36
N GLN A 94 19.85 2.26 8.15
CA GLN A 94 19.39 3.18 9.19
C GLN A 94 17.87 3.18 9.25
N GLY A 95 17.33 3.41 10.44
CA GLY A 95 15.90 3.57 10.65
C GLY A 95 15.36 4.87 10.05
N ILE A 96 14.11 5.15 10.32
CA ILE A 96 13.36 6.28 9.77
C ILE A 96 14.03 7.64 10.04
N ALA A 97 14.69 7.80 11.16
CA ALA A 97 15.42 9.04 11.48
C ALA A 97 16.57 9.34 10.50
N GLY A 98 17.04 8.34 9.75
CA GLY A 98 18.08 8.49 8.74
C GLY A 98 17.58 8.79 7.32
N LEU A 99 16.26 8.89 7.11
CA LEU A 99 15.68 9.17 5.80
C LEU A 99 15.95 10.61 5.34
N PRO A 100 16.14 10.82 4.00
CA PRO A 100 16.07 9.82 2.94
C PRO A 100 17.33 8.96 2.80
N GLY A 101 18.46 9.28 3.40
CA GLY A 101 19.73 8.62 3.21
C GLY A 101 20.57 9.23 2.08
N ARG A 102 21.43 8.41 1.44
CA ARG A 102 22.33 8.83 0.37
C ARG A 102 21.68 8.63 -1.01
N LEU A 103 21.61 9.69 -1.83
CA LEU A 103 21.12 9.59 -3.22
C LEU A 103 22.02 8.63 -4.01
N VAL A 104 21.41 7.62 -4.63
CA VAL A 104 22.12 6.57 -5.38
C VAL A 104 21.65 6.41 -6.83
N ARG A 105 20.42 6.88 -7.16
CA ARG A 105 19.94 6.89 -8.55
C ARG A 105 18.93 8.02 -8.75
N SER A 106 19.14 8.85 -9.80
CA SER A 106 18.22 9.92 -10.23
C SER A 106 17.56 9.58 -11.56
N GLU A 107 16.56 10.36 -11.95
CA GLU A 107 15.90 10.22 -13.25
C GLU A 107 16.92 10.26 -14.38
N GLY A 108 16.81 9.30 -15.32
CA GLY A 108 17.69 9.17 -16.47
C GLY A 108 19.08 8.59 -16.19
N SER A 109 19.43 8.31 -14.92
CA SER A 109 20.71 7.67 -14.57
C SER A 109 20.76 6.21 -15.01
N GLN A 110 21.98 5.72 -15.25
CA GLN A 110 22.22 4.31 -15.54
C GLN A 110 21.75 3.41 -14.37
N PRO A 111 21.39 2.15 -14.65
CA PRO A 111 21.04 1.19 -13.60
C PRO A 111 22.16 1.03 -12.56
N SER A 112 21.78 0.87 -11.30
CA SER A 112 22.68 0.53 -10.20
C SER A 112 23.09 -0.95 -10.25
N GLN A 113 24.15 -1.32 -9.55
CA GLN A 113 24.45 -2.73 -9.26
C GLN A 113 23.49 -3.32 -8.22
N ASP A 114 22.81 -2.47 -7.47
CA ASP A 114 21.86 -2.83 -6.46
C ASP A 114 20.47 -3.09 -7.04
N ILE A 115 19.94 -4.27 -6.78
CA ILE A 115 18.64 -4.71 -7.30
C ILE A 115 17.49 -3.92 -6.67
N SER A 116 17.54 -3.63 -5.34
CA SER A 116 16.48 -2.89 -4.64
C SER A 116 16.37 -1.46 -5.17
N VAL A 117 17.51 -0.83 -5.47
CA VAL A 117 17.56 0.51 -6.10
C VAL A 117 16.89 0.49 -7.47
N ASN A 118 17.16 -0.53 -8.28
CA ASN A 118 16.58 -0.64 -9.62
C ASN A 118 15.08 -0.94 -9.57
N GLU A 119 14.65 -1.86 -8.70
CA GLU A 119 13.24 -2.18 -8.51
C GLU A 119 12.44 -0.96 -8.02
N ALA A 120 12.92 -0.24 -7.02
CA ALA A 120 12.27 0.98 -6.53
C ALA A 120 12.13 2.04 -7.64
N TYR A 121 13.19 2.23 -8.43
CA TYR A 121 13.20 3.14 -9.58
C TYR A 121 12.22 2.71 -10.67
N ASP A 122 12.25 1.45 -11.07
CA ASP A 122 11.46 0.95 -12.19
C ASP A 122 9.97 0.89 -11.80
N HIS A 123 9.63 0.35 -10.62
CA HIS A 123 8.26 0.20 -10.16
C HIS A 123 7.57 1.53 -9.84
N SER A 124 8.29 2.51 -9.27
CA SER A 124 7.74 3.86 -9.11
C SER A 124 7.48 4.53 -10.45
N GLY A 125 8.35 4.29 -11.43
CA GLY A 125 8.16 4.77 -12.80
C GLY A 125 6.97 4.14 -13.50
N ILE A 126 6.78 2.83 -13.36
CA ILE A 126 5.62 2.11 -13.90
C ILE A 126 4.32 2.63 -13.26
N THR A 127 4.33 2.86 -11.95
CA THR A 127 3.19 3.41 -11.22
C THR A 127 2.84 4.82 -11.71
N HIS A 128 3.83 5.70 -11.85
CA HIS A 128 3.62 7.03 -12.44
C HIS A 128 2.99 6.94 -13.82
N ASP A 129 3.54 6.09 -14.70
CA ASP A 129 3.08 5.94 -16.07
C ASP A 129 1.67 5.37 -16.15
N PHE A 130 1.31 4.46 -15.23
CA PHE A 130 -0.06 3.97 -15.09
C PHE A 130 -1.04 5.11 -14.80
N PHE A 131 -0.80 5.91 -13.75
CA PHE A 131 -1.68 7.01 -13.40
C PHE A 131 -1.74 8.09 -14.49
N SER A 132 -0.61 8.40 -15.12
CA SER A 132 -0.53 9.37 -16.20
C SER A 132 -1.29 8.91 -17.45
N GLN A 133 -1.08 7.67 -17.90
CA GLN A 133 -1.68 7.17 -19.14
C GLN A 133 -3.16 6.79 -18.99
N ARG A 134 -3.56 6.35 -17.79
CA ARG A 134 -4.94 5.88 -17.56
C ARG A 134 -5.87 6.97 -17.04
N PHE A 135 -5.35 7.92 -16.27
CA PHE A 135 -6.15 8.93 -15.58
C PHE A 135 -5.68 10.35 -15.86
N SER A 136 -4.69 10.54 -16.76
CA SER A 136 -4.09 11.85 -17.08
C SER A 136 -3.53 12.58 -15.85
N ARG A 137 -3.17 11.83 -14.79
CA ARG A 137 -2.65 12.39 -13.55
C ARG A 137 -1.15 12.62 -13.64
N ASN A 138 -0.71 13.83 -13.30
CA ASN A 138 0.71 14.20 -13.28
C ASN A 138 1.34 13.96 -11.90
N SER A 139 1.88 12.75 -11.68
CA SER A 139 2.43 12.29 -10.40
C SER A 139 1.37 12.15 -9.29
N LEU A 140 1.81 12.00 -8.01
CA LEU A 140 0.90 11.71 -6.89
C LEU A 140 0.00 12.90 -6.54
N ASP A 141 0.53 14.11 -6.65
CA ASP A 141 -0.14 15.37 -6.31
C ASP A 141 -0.86 16.04 -7.50
N ASP A 142 -0.81 15.40 -8.68
CA ASP A 142 -1.30 15.96 -9.95
C ASP A 142 -0.58 17.26 -10.38
N ARG A 143 0.64 17.50 -9.85
CA ARG A 143 1.44 18.69 -10.12
C ARG A 143 2.89 18.39 -10.46
N GLY A 144 3.26 17.11 -10.57
CA GLY A 144 4.62 16.66 -10.93
C GLY A 144 5.54 16.45 -9.72
N LEU A 145 5.00 16.04 -8.58
CA LEU A 145 5.78 15.67 -7.40
C LEU A 145 6.88 14.68 -7.76
N THR A 146 8.12 14.95 -7.33
CA THR A 146 9.24 14.00 -7.45
C THR A 146 8.96 12.76 -6.62
N LEU A 147 9.10 11.57 -7.24
CA LEU A 147 8.95 10.29 -6.58
C LEU A 147 10.25 9.93 -5.86
N MET A 148 10.30 10.21 -4.58
CA MET A 148 11.42 9.85 -3.71
C MET A 148 11.21 8.48 -3.08
N SER A 149 12.24 7.63 -3.10
CA SER A 149 12.20 6.30 -2.51
C SER A 149 13.49 6.00 -1.77
N SER A 150 13.39 5.53 -0.53
CA SER A 150 14.53 5.04 0.24
C SER A 150 14.49 3.52 0.33
N VAL A 151 15.56 2.86 -0.06
CA VAL A 151 15.75 1.41 0.07
C VAL A 151 16.69 1.11 1.23
N HIS A 152 16.75 -0.15 1.67
CA HIS A 152 17.57 -0.60 2.80
C HIS A 152 17.25 0.17 4.09
N VAL A 153 15.96 0.37 4.35
CA VAL A 153 15.50 1.03 5.58
C VAL A 153 15.46 -0.01 6.70
N GLY A 154 16.12 0.28 7.84
CA GLY A 154 16.22 -0.64 8.98
C GLY A 154 17.04 -1.89 8.68
N GLN A 155 17.21 -2.74 9.69
CA GLN A 155 17.85 -4.04 9.54
C GLN A 155 16.79 -5.13 9.42
N LYS A 156 16.69 -5.77 8.25
CA LYS A 156 15.69 -6.83 7.98
C LYS A 156 14.25 -6.37 8.22
N LEU A 157 13.98 -5.10 8.00
CA LEU A 157 12.64 -4.54 8.18
C LEU A 157 11.65 -5.24 7.26
N ASN A 158 10.63 -5.86 7.85
CA ASN A 158 9.57 -6.54 7.14
C ASN A 158 8.42 -5.57 6.87
N ASN A 159 8.68 -4.47 6.18
CA ASN A 159 7.61 -3.55 5.80
C ASN A 159 8.01 -2.62 4.64
N ALA A 160 7.02 -1.93 4.08
CA ALA A 160 7.16 -0.77 3.20
C ALA A 160 6.13 0.29 3.61
N PHE A 161 6.45 1.57 3.38
CA PHE A 161 5.62 2.68 3.83
C PHE A 161 5.64 3.85 2.87
N TRP A 162 4.49 4.48 2.71
CA TRP A 162 4.41 5.88 2.30
C TRP A 162 4.49 6.78 3.53
N THR A 163 5.53 7.60 3.65
CA THR A 163 5.74 8.49 4.82
C THR A 163 4.92 9.78 4.79
N GLY A 164 4.15 10.01 3.74
CA GLY A 164 3.52 11.30 3.43
C GLY A 164 4.32 12.12 2.42
N GLN A 165 5.62 11.86 2.27
CA GLN A 165 6.52 12.60 1.38
C GLN A 165 7.34 11.70 0.46
N GLN A 166 7.69 10.50 0.91
CA GLN A 166 8.53 9.55 0.20
C GLN A 166 8.17 8.12 0.54
N MET A 167 8.66 7.21 -0.26
CA MET A 167 8.61 5.77 0.00
C MET A 167 9.79 5.34 0.88
N ALA A 168 9.55 4.38 1.75
CA ALA A 168 10.56 3.69 2.53
C ALA A 168 10.36 2.18 2.44
N TYR A 169 11.40 1.44 2.03
CA TYR A 169 11.34 0.01 1.78
C TYR A 169 12.36 -0.74 2.64
N GLY A 170 11.87 -1.73 3.40
CA GLY A 170 12.69 -2.72 4.05
C GLY A 170 13.11 -3.85 3.11
N ASP A 171 14.21 -4.54 3.47
CA ASP A 171 14.73 -5.67 2.69
C ASP A 171 14.06 -7.01 3.04
N GLY A 172 13.22 -7.02 4.05
CA GLY A 172 12.68 -8.25 4.60
C GLY A 172 13.71 -9.07 5.37
N ASP A 173 13.24 -10.09 6.06
CA ASP A 173 14.10 -11.01 6.84
C ASP A 173 14.73 -12.14 5.99
N GLY A 174 14.31 -12.24 4.72
CA GLY A 174 14.74 -13.26 3.78
C GLY A 174 14.10 -14.64 4.01
N LYS A 175 13.23 -14.78 5.02
CA LYS A 175 12.55 -16.02 5.40
C LYS A 175 11.05 -15.94 5.17
N LEU A 176 10.36 -15.09 5.92
CA LEU A 176 8.94 -14.84 5.78
C LEU A 176 8.64 -13.80 4.70
N PHE A 177 9.51 -12.80 4.58
CA PHE A 177 9.41 -11.78 3.56
C PHE A 177 10.75 -11.57 2.87
N THR A 178 10.68 -11.31 1.57
CA THR A 178 11.81 -10.81 0.78
C THR A 178 11.78 -9.28 0.73
N ARG A 179 12.71 -8.65 0.02
CA ARG A 179 12.74 -7.19 -0.16
C ARG A 179 11.41 -6.66 -0.72
N PHE A 180 10.90 -5.60 -0.13
CA PHE A 180 9.58 -5.06 -0.45
C PHE A 180 9.54 -4.31 -1.79
N THR A 181 10.68 -3.88 -2.30
CA THR A 181 10.81 -3.29 -3.65
C THR A 181 10.45 -4.26 -4.76
N ARG A 182 10.52 -5.58 -4.51
CA ARG A 182 10.34 -6.63 -5.51
C ARG A 182 8.93 -6.68 -6.10
N SER A 183 7.92 -6.29 -5.35
CA SER A 183 6.51 -6.43 -5.73
C SER A 183 5.95 -5.13 -6.29
N LEU A 184 5.63 -5.11 -7.58
CA LEU A 184 5.08 -3.91 -8.23
C LEU A 184 3.76 -3.47 -7.60
N ASP A 185 2.89 -4.41 -7.23
CA ASP A 185 1.61 -4.11 -6.59
C ASP A 185 1.79 -3.49 -5.19
N VAL A 186 2.83 -3.88 -4.44
CA VAL A 186 3.20 -3.28 -3.15
C VAL A 186 3.70 -1.85 -3.34
N VAL A 187 4.64 -1.65 -4.26
CA VAL A 187 5.17 -0.31 -4.56
C VAL A 187 4.05 0.63 -5.02
N ALA A 188 3.17 0.14 -5.89
CA ALA A 188 2.07 0.94 -6.41
C ALA A 188 0.95 1.16 -5.36
N HIS A 189 0.72 0.23 -4.43
CA HIS A 189 -0.18 0.39 -3.29
C HIS A 189 0.27 1.56 -2.41
N GLU A 190 1.53 1.56 -2.02
CA GLU A 190 2.07 2.62 -1.16
C GLU A 190 2.04 3.99 -1.85
N LEU A 191 2.42 4.07 -3.13
CA LEU A 191 2.31 5.31 -3.90
C LEU A 191 0.87 5.76 -4.11
N ALA A 192 -0.09 4.82 -4.16
CA ALA A 192 -1.50 5.16 -4.23
C ALA A 192 -2.03 5.84 -2.96
N HIS A 193 -1.46 5.57 -1.78
CA HIS A 193 -1.75 6.35 -0.58
C HIS A 193 -1.39 7.84 -0.77
N GLY A 194 -0.29 8.12 -1.48
CA GLY A 194 0.04 9.48 -1.91
C GLY A 194 -1.07 10.08 -2.82
N VAL A 195 -1.52 9.33 -3.82
CA VAL A 195 -2.64 9.76 -4.69
C VAL A 195 -3.90 10.04 -3.86
N ILE A 196 -4.26 9.17 -2.92
CA ILE A 196 -5.44 9.32 -2.04
C ILE A 196 -5.30 10.58 -1.18
N SER A 197 -4.12 10.82 -0.60
CA SER A 197 -3.85 11.98 0.25
C SER A 197 -4.00 13.30 -0.51
N TYR A 198 -3.57 13.34 -1.77
CA TYR A 198 -3.72 14.51 -2.65
C TYR A 198 -5.04 14.54 -3.44
N SER A 199 -5.99 13.66 -3.12
CA SER A 199 -7.33 13.61 -3.73
C SER A 199 -8.41 13.73 -2.66
N ALA A 200 -9.06 12.62 -2.29
CA ALA A 200 -10.11 12.59 -1.26
C ALA A 200 -9.58 12.79 0.16
N ASN A 201 -8.29 12.60 0.40
CA ASN A 201 -7.64 12.69 1.71
C ASN A 201 -8.40 11.91 2.80
N LEU A 202 -8.76 10.66 2.50
CA LEU A 202 -9.57 9.80 3.35
C LEU A 202 -8.92 9.62 4.73
N LEU A 203 -9.69 9.88 5.78
CA LEU A 203 -9.27 9.70 7.17
C LEU A 203 -8.88 8.23 7.42
N TYR A 204 -7.72 7.99 8.05
CA TYR A 204 -7.18 6.64 8.20
C TYR A 204 -7.69 5.94 9.46
N GLU A 205 -9.01 5.85 9.58
CA GLU A 205 -9.69 5.09 10.63
C GLU A 205 -11.05 4.57 10.16
N ASN A 206 -11.52 3.50 10.77
CA ASN A 206 -12.83 2.91 10.52
C ASN A 206 -13.10 2.64 9.02
N GLU A 207 -14.28 2.96 8.50
CA GLU A 207 -14.62 2.71 7.10
C GLU A 207 -13.86 3.61 6.13
N SER A 208 -13.60 4.86 6.47
CA SER A 208 -12.79 5.74 5.62
C SER A 208 -11.35 5.25 5.47
N GLY A 209 -10.76 4.73 6.56
CA GLY A 209 -9.45 4.09 6.51
C GLY A 209 -9.47 2.77 5.74
N ALA A 210 -10.54 1.99 5.87
CA ALA A 210 -10.71 0.77 5.08
C ALA A 210 -10.90 1.08 3.58
N LEU A 211 -11.52 2.20 3.21
CA LEU A 211 -11.58 2.70 1.84
C LEU A 211 -10.22 3.19 1.35
N ASN A 212 -9.43 3.84 2.21
CA ASN A 212 -8.06 4.25 1.88
C ASN A 212 -7.21 3.03 1.50
N GLU A 213 -7.20 1.99 2.34
CA GLU A 213 -6.54 0.71 2.04
C GLU A 213 -7.08 0.04 0.79
N HIS A 214 -8.39 0.06 0.62
CA HIS A 214 -9.04 -0.49 -0.57
C HIS A 214 -8.57 0.17 -1.87
N PHE A 215 -8.57 1.51 -1.92
CA PHE A 215 -8.11 2.21 -3.12
C PHE A 215 -6.63 1.96 -3.39
N ALA A 216 -5.80 1.89 -2.34
CA ALA A 216 -4.39 1.55 -2.47
C ALA A 216 -4.22 0.13 -3.04
N ASP A 217 -4.95 -0.85 -2.54
CA ASP A 217 -4.98 -2.22 -3.08
C ASP A 217 -5.46 -2.27 -4.54
N VAL A 218 -6.54 -1.57 -4.85
CA VAL A 218 -7.09 -1.53 -6.22
C VAL A 218 -6.07 -0.94 -7.19
N PHE A 219 -5.49 0.22 -6.90
CA PHE A 219 -4.53 0.83 -7.82
C PHE A 219 -3.21 0.07 -7.87
N GLY A 220 -2.76 -0.54 -6.78
CA GLY A 220 -1.64 -1.48 -6.76
C GLY A 220 -1.87 -2.63 -7.73
N MET A 221 -3.00 -3.31 -7.59
CA MET A 221 -3.39 -4.44 -8.43
C MET A 221 -3.60 -4.03 -9.90
N LEU A 222 -4.23 -2.89 -10.17
CA LEU A 222 -4.45 -2.40 -11.53
C LEU A 222 -3.15 -2.00 -12.22
N THR A 223 -2.21 -1.40 -11.50
CA THR A 223 -0.86 -1.07 -12.02
C THR A 223 -0.13 -2.33 -12.43
N ARG A 224 -0.15 -3.36 -11.59
CA ARG A 224 0.46 -4.65 -11.91
C ARG A 224 -0.20 -5.31 -13.13
N GLN A 225 -1.53 -5.42 -13.16
CA GLN A 225 -2.26 -6.00 -14.29
C GLN A 225 -2.01 -5.22 -15.59
N TRP A 226 -1.96 -3.89 -15.52
CA TRP A 226 -1.64 -3.04 -16.67
C TRP A 226 -0.23 -3.29 -17.21
N HIS A 227 0.75 -3.41 -16.33
CA HIS A 227 2.13 -3.71 -16.71
C HIS A 227 2.27 -5.12 -17.31
N GLU A 228 1.67 -6.12 -16.67
CA GLU A 228 1.70 -7.52 -17.10
C GLU A 228 0.77 -7.81 -18.28
N ARG A 229 -0.09 -6.87 -18.66
CA ARG A 229 -1.11 -7.04 -19.72
C ARG A 229 -2.09 -8.17 -19.44
N THR A 230 -2.46 -8.36 -18.19
CA THR A 230 -3.34 -9.42 -17.72
C THR A 230 -4.75 -8.89 -17.51
N ASP A 231 -5.76 -9.50 -18.16
CA ASP A 231 -7.15 -9.08 -18.01
C ASP A 231 -7.76 -9.46 -16.65
N ALA A 232 -8.98 -8.96 -16.38
CA ALA A 232 -9.65 -9.17 -15.10
C ALA A 232 -9.89 -10.64 -14.74
N LYS A 233 -10.05 -11.52 -15.72
CA LYS A 233 -10.30 -12.95 -15.51
C LYS A 233 -9.00 -13.74 -15.32
N GLY A 234 -7.94 -13.35 -16.01
CA GLY A 234 -6.63 -14.00 -15.97
C GLY A 234 -5.80 -13.63 -14.74
N ALA A 235 -6.05 -12.49 -14.12
CA ALA A 235 -5.32 -12.03 -12.96
C ALA A 235 -5.52 -12.93 -11.73
N ASP A 236 -4.47 -13.05 -10.91
CA ASP A 236 -4.52 -13.85 -9.67
C ASP A 236 -5.23 -13.12 -8.51
N TRP A 237 -5.26 -11.79 -8.52
CA TRP A 237 -5.88 -10.93 -7.51
C TRP A 237 -5.30 -11.11 -6.11
N LEU A 238 -4.01 -11.44 -6.03
CA LEU A 238 -3.23 -11.60 -4.80
C LEU A 238 -2.35 -10.37 -4.59
N VAL A 239 -2.49 -9.70 -3.44
CA VAL A 239 -1.64 -8.58 -3.04
C VAL A 239 -0.39 -9.10 -2.35
N GLY A 240 0.78 -8.54 -2.71
CA GLY A 240 2.05 -8.84 -2.06
C GLY A 240 2.54 -10.28 -2.28
N LYS A 241 2.15 -10.93 -3.36
CA LYS A 241 2.58 -12.30 -3.69
C LYS A 241 4.10 -12.40 -3.82
N ASP A 242 4.72 -11.42 -4.45
CA ASP A 242 6.14 -11.48 -4.80
C ASP A 242 7.08 -11.14 -3.64
N ILE A 243 6.54 -10.60 -2.54
CA ILE A 243 7.31 -10.41 -1.31
C ILE A 243 7.29 -11.63 -0.37
N MET A 244 6.46 -12.64 -0.64
CA MET A 244 6.43 -13.84 0.21
C MET A 244 7.77 -14.56 0.18
N GLY A 245 8.34 -14.77 1.36
CA GLY A 245 9.57 -15.53 1.54
C GLY A 245 9.33 -17.05 1.53
N PRO A 246 10.39 -17.84 1.46
CA PRO A 246 10.29 -19.30 1.31
C PRO A 246 9.60 -20.01 2.49
N GLU A 247 9.65 -19.42 3.70
CA GLU A 247 9.05 -19.99 4.90
C GLU A 247 7.64 -19.46 5.19
N ALA A 248 7.17 -18.44 4.47
CA ALA A 248 5.88 -17.79 4.69
C ALA A 248 4.68 -18.74 4.55
N LYS A 249 4.76 -19.71 3.64
CA LYS A 249 3.67 -20.69 3.36
C LYS A 249 2.32 -19.99 3.10
N ALA A 250 2.34 -18.78 2.55
CA ALA A 250 1.19 -17.98 2.18
C ALA A 250 1.25 -17.65 0.69
N ARG A 251 0.08 -17.48 0.07
CA ARG A 251 0.00 -17.12 -1.35
C ARG A 251 0.25 -15.62 -1.61
N GLY A 252 0.05 -14.80 -0.60
CA GLY A 252 0.18 -13.36 -0.59
C GLY A 252 -0.26 -12.80 0.75
N LEU A 253 -0.24 -11.48 0.92
CA LEU A 253 -0.70 -10.80 2.12
C LEU A 253 -2.21 -10.84 2.27
N ARG A 254 -2.94 -10.67 1.16
CA ARG A 254 -4.41 -10.67 1.09
C ARG A 254 -4.89 -10.94 -0.34
N THR A 255 -6.17 -11.14 -0.50
CA THR A 255 -6.76 -11.45 -1.81
C THR A 255 -8.09 -10.74 -1.99
N PHE A 256 -8.40 -10.37 -3.24
CA PHE A 256 -9.70 -9.81 -3.63
C PHE A 256 -10.79 -10.89 -3.78
N LYS A 257 -10.39 -12.16 -3.94
CA LYS A 257 -11.30 -13.29 -4.12
C LYS A 257 -11.90 -13.75 -2.79
N VAL A 258 -12.82 -14.71 -2.86
CA VAL A 258 -13.45 -15.31 -1.66
C VAL A 258 -12.45 -16.17 -0.90
N GLU A 259 -11.55 -16.87 -1.60
CA GLU A 259 -10.54 -17.72 -0.99
C GLU A 259 -9.61 -16.87 -0.10
N LYS A 260 -9.19 -17.44 0.99
CA LYS A 260 -8.21 -16.82 1.90
C LYS A 260 -6.81 -16.81 1.27
N ALA A 261 -6.04 -15.76 1.52
CA ALA A 261 -4.64 -15.69 1.10
C ALA A 261 -3.78 -16.73 1.85
N TYR A 262 -4.15 -17.03 3.10
CA TYR A 262 -3.58 -18.08 3.95
C TYR A 262 -4.61 -18.57 4.97
N GLU A 263 -4.53 -19.86 5.33
CA GLU A 263 -5.38 -20.52 6.33
C GLU A 263 -4.53 -21.42 7.22
N ASN A 264 -4.79 -21.40 8.53
CA ASN A 264 -4.06 -22.19 9.53
C ASN A 264 -2.53 -22.09 9.32
N ASN A 265 -2.07 -20.91 8.92
CA ASN A 265 -0.69 -20.65 8.65
C ASN A 265 0.08 -20.61 9.99
N PRO A 266 1.23 -21.30 10.11
CA PRO A 266 1.97 -21.36 11.38
C PRO A 266 2.56 -20.02 11.83
N TRP A 267 2.60 -19.01 10.96
CA TRP A 267 3.14 -17.68 11.23
C TRP A 267 2.07 -16.60 11.26
N PHE A 268 1.09 -16.68 10.36
CA PHE A 268 0.11 -15.61 10.11
C PHE A 268 -1.30 -15.98 10.57
N GLY A 269 -1.53 -17.20 11.08
CA GLY A 269 -2.87 -17.67 11.42
C GLY A 269 -3.75 -17.84 10.18
N THR A 270 -4.92 -17.21 10.17
CA THR A 270 -5.86 -17.24 9.04
C THR A 270 -6.20 -15.82 8.63
N ASP A 271 -6.16 -15.54 7.33
CA ASP A 271 -6.51 -14.24 6.74
C ASP A 271 -7.87 -13.75 7.29
N PRO A 272 -7.89 -12.63 8.07
CA PRO A 272 -9.09 -12.17 8.75
C PRO A 272 -10.05 -11.41 7.84
N GLN A 273 -9.64 -11.05 6.62
CA GLN A 273 -10.43 -10.15 5.77
C GLN A 273 -11.83 -10.71 5.45
N PRO A 274 -12.92 -10.01 5.83
CA PRO A 274 -14.27 -10.34 5.40
C PRO A 274 -14.47 -9.98 3.94
N LYS A 275 -15.45 -10.65 3.31
CA LYS A 275 -15.85 -10.38 1.92
C LYS A 275 -17.30 -9.87 1.82
N HIS A 276 -17.93 -9.66 2.97
CA HIS A 276 -19.31 -9.17 3.06
C HIS A 276 -19.47 -8.25 4.26
N LEU A 277 -20.27 -7.20 4.12
CA LEU A 277 -20.52 -6.18 5.15
C LEU A 277 -21.08 -6.77 6.47
N ARG A 278 -21.89 -7.85 6.42
CA ARG A 278 -22.40 -8.51 7.62
C ARG A 278 -21.30 -9.07 8.52
N ASP A 279 -20.13 -9.38 7.95
CA ASP A 279 -18.99 -9.97 8.63
C ASP A 279 -17.92 -8.90 8.97
N GLN A 280 -18.29 -7.62 8.86
CA GLN A 280 -17.42 -6.48 9.15
C GLN A 280 -16.81 -6.57 10.55
N PHE A 281 -15.51 -6.39 10.65
CA PHE A 281 -14.82 -6.24 11.93
C PHE A 281 -15.24 -4.94 12.61
N ARG A 282 -15.56 -5.02 13.91
CA ARG A 282 -16.07 -3.89 14.72
C ARG A 282 -15.20 -3.61 15.96
N GLY A 283 -13.98 -4.19 15.99
CA GLY A 283 -13.01 -3.95 17.05
C GLY A 283 -12.32 -2.60 16.90
N ARG A 284 -11.44 -2.29 17.86
CA ARG A 284 -10.66 -1.04 17.85
C ARG A 284 -9.25 -1.21 17.33
N SER A 285 -8.73 -2.44 17.27
CA SER A 285 -7.40 -2.70 16.71
C SER A 285 -7.35 -2.31 15.24
N ASP A 286 -6.14 -2.10 14.72
CA ASP A 286 -5.93 -1.75 13.32
C ASP A 286 -6.74 -0.50 12.91
N ASN A 287 -6.74 0.55 13.73
CA ASN A 287 -7.51 1.79 13.54
C ASN A 287 -9.00 1.55 13.21
N GLY A 288 -9.64 0.58 13.87
CA GLY A 288 -11.00 0.16 13.57
C GLY A 288 -11.08 -0.88 12.45
N GLY A 289 -9.98 -1.58 12.18
CA GLY A 289 -9.89 -2.66 11.20
C GLY A 289 -9.70 -2.18 9.76
N VAL A 290 -8.88 -1.17 9.53
CA VAL A 290 -8.69 -0.59 8.19
C VAL A 290 -8.17 -1.62 7.18
N HIS A 291 -7.14 -2.41 7.54
CA HIS A 291 -6.61 -3.47 6.68
C HIS A 291 -7.51 -4.71 6.66
N ILE A 292 -8.35 -4.91 7.68
CA ILE A 292 -9.29 -6.04 7.75
C ILE A 292 -10.50 -5.76 6.86
N ASN A 293 -11.17 -4.64 7.10
CA ASN A 293 -12.43 -4.30 6.44
C ASN A 293 -12.26 -3.87 4.97
N SER A 294 -11.05 -3.50 4.54
CA SER A 294 -10.73 -3.26 3.12
C SER A 294 -11.04 -4.48 2.24
N GLY A 295 -11.06 -5.68 2.82
CA GLY A 295 -11.45 -6.91 2.14
C GLY A 295 -12.89 -6.89 1.57
N ILE A 296 -13.80 -6.11 2.18
CA ILE A 296 -15.20 -5.98 1.73
C ILE A 296 -15.27 -5.24 0.37
N PRO A 297 -14.80 -3.98 0.26
CA PRO A 297 -14.81 -3.27 -1.02
C PRO A 297 -13.81 -3.86 -2.03
N ASN A 298 -12.71 -4.50 -1.60
CA ASN A 298 -11.82 -5.24 -2.49
C ASN A 298 -12.58 -6.36 -3.24
N HIS A 299 -13.37 -7.13 -2.51
CA HIS A 299 -14.19 -8.18 -3.12
C HIS A 299 -15.27 -7.61 -4.04
N ALA A 300 -15.88 -6.49 -3.68
CA ALA A 300 -16.84 -5.80 -4.54
C ALA A 300 -16.20 -5.34 -5.85
N PHE A 301 -15.02 -4.74 -5.80
CA PHE A 301 -14.27 -4.36 -7.01
C PHE A 301 -13.93 -5.55 -7.89
N TYR A 302 -13.42 -6.65 -7.32
CA TYR A 302 -13.12 -7.87 -8.06
C TYR A 302 -14.36 -8.36 -8.83
N ARG A 303 -15.49 -8.47 -8.16
CA ARG A 303 -16.74 -8.91 -8.79
C ARG A 303 -17.18 -7.99 -9.91
N PHE A 304 -17.08 -6.67 -9.68
CA PHE A 304 -17.42 -5.67 -10.69
C PHE A 304 -16.50 -5.75 -11.91
N ALA A 305 -15.18 -5.81 -11.71
CA ALA A 305 -14.21 -5.89 -12.79
C ALA A 305 -14.36 -7.16 -13.63
N VAL A 306 -14.55 -8.33 -12.98
CA VAL A 306 -14.76 -9.61 -13.69
C VAL A 306 -16.08 -9.63 -14.42
N ALA A 307 -17.15 -9.05 -13.86
CA ALA A 307 -18.46 -8.96 -14.54
C ALA A 307 -18.43 -8.05 -15.76
N LEU A 308 -17.67 -6.94 -15.73
CA LEU A 308 -17.45 -6.08 -16.88
C LEU A 308 -16.59 -6.76 -17.95
N GLY A 309 -15.67 -7.63 -17.55
CA GLY A 309 -14.72 -8.28 -18.43
C GLY A 309 -13.68 -7.33 -19.03
N GLY A 310 -12.76 -7.90 -19.82
CA GLY A 310 -11.65 -7.16 -20.41
C GLY A 310 -10.65 -6.71 -19.36
N ASN A 311 -9.97 -5.61 -19.62
CA ASN A 311 -8.92 -5.07 -18.75
C ASN A 311 -9.54 -4.29 -17.59
N ALA A 312 -9.27 -4.72 -16.34
CA ALA A 312 -9.82 -4.05 -15.15
C ALA A 312 -9.37 -2.58 -15.02
N TRP A 313 -8.14 -2.28 -15.46
CA TRP A 313 -7.58 -0.90 -15.42
C TRP A 313 -8.24 0.08 -16.41
N GLU A 314 -9.12 -0.37 -17.29
CA GLU A 314 -9.86 0.49 -18.21
C GLU A 314 -11.15 0.97 -17.57
N ARG A 315 -12.26 0.29 -17.84
CA ARG A 315 -13.59 0.74 -17.42
C ARG A 315 -13.79 0.65 -15.91
N ALA A 316 -13.41 -0.47 -15.28
CA ALA A 316 -13.56 -0.63 -13.84
C ALA A 316 -12.66 0.35 -13.08
N GLY A 317 -11.38 0.45 -13.47
CA GLY A 317 -10.42 1.38 -12.88
C GLY A 317 -10.84 2.85 -13.06
N GLY A 318 -11.39 3.20 -14.23
CA GLY A 318 -11.93 4.54 -14.48
C GLY A 318 -13.07 4.91 -13.53
N VAL A 319 -14.04 4.00 -13.35
CA VAL A 319 -15.15 4.22 -12.40
C VAL A 319 -14.61 4.41 -10.99
N TRP A 320 -13.64 3.59 -10.55
CA TRP A 320 -13.06 3.71 -9.20
C TRP A 320 -12.26 4.99 -9.01
N TYR A 321 -11.46 5.39 -9.99
CA TYR A 321 -10.68 6.62 -9.90
C TYR A 321 -11.58 7.87 -9.80
N GLU A 322 -12.57 8.00 -10.66
CA GLU A 322 -13.52 9.11 -10.61
C GLU A 322 -14.35 9.12 -9.31
N SER A 323 -14.69 7.92 -8.80
CA SER A 323 -15.38 7.81 -7.51
C SER A 323 -14.50 8.31 -6.38
N LEU A 324 -13.22 7.91 -6.32
CA LEU A 324 -12.26 8.41 -5.32
C LEU A 324 -12.25 9.95 -5.28
N LEU A 325 -12.18 10.61 -6.45
CA LEU A 325 -12.11 12.08 -6.52
C LEU A 325 -13.35 12.77 -5.95
N SER A 326 -14.48 12.06 -5.80
CA SER A 326 -15.74 12.62 -5.33
C SER A 326 -16.06 12.31 -3.86
N LEU A 327 -15.25 11.47 -3.19
CA LEU A 327 -15.50 11.06 -1.80
C LEU A 327 -15.14 12.16 -0.80
N PRO A 328 -15.92 12.30 0.29
CA PRO A 328 -15.55 13.13 1.43
C PRO A 328 -14.45 12.46 2.26
N VAL A 329 -13.75 13.24 3.09
CA VAL A 329 -12.64 12.78 3.96
C VAL A 329 -13.04 11.63 4.88
N GLU A 330 -14.25 11.68 5.45
CA GLU A 330 -14.82 10.68 6.37
C GLU A 330 -15.77 9.71 5.65
N ALA A 331 -15.50 9.41 4.36
CA ALA A 331 -16.38 8.56 3.56
C ALA A 331 -16.63 7.19 4.20
N GLN A 332 -17.85 6.72 4.12
CA GLN A 332 -18.26 5.38 4.51
C GLN A 332 -18.47 4.47 3.30
N PHE A 333 -18.61 3.17 3.50
CA PHE A 333 -18.89 2.23 2.41
C PHE A 333 -20.13 2.60 1.59
N THR A 334 -21.14 3.19 2.23
CA THR A 334 -22.35 3.69 1.56
C THR A 334 -22.05 4.85 0.61
N ASP A 335 -21.13 5.76 0.96
CA ASP A 335 -20.73 6.86 0.09
C ASP A 335 -20.00 6.34 -1.14
N MET A 336 -19.15 5.31 -0.97
CA MET A 336 -18.48 4.64 -2.08
C MET A 336 -19.46 3.98 -3.04
N VAL A 337 -20.52 3.31 -2.53
CA VAL A 337 -21.56 2.72 -3.37
C VAL A 337 -22.24 3.81 -4.21
N LEU A 338 -22.70 4.89 -3.58
CA LEU A 338 -23.35 6.00 -4.29
C LEU A 338 -22.44 6.67 -5.32
N ALA A 339 -21.15 6.86 -4.99
CA ALA A 339 -20.18 7.44 -5.90
C ALA A 339 -19.96 6.55 -7.13
N THR A 340 -19.81 5.24 -6.94
CA THR A 340 -19.59 4.29 -8.05
C THR A 340 -20.82 4.13 -8.93
N GLU A 341 -22.03 4.10 -8.38
CA GLU A 341 -23.28 4.09 -9.14
C GLU A 341 -23.40 5.34 -10.02
N LYS A 342 -23.23 6.52 -9.43
CA LYS A 342 -23.27 7.80 -10.15
C LYS A 342 -22.24 7.87 -11.27
N THR A 343 -20.99 7.49 -11.00
CA THR A 343 -19.91 7.50 -12.01
C THR A 343 -20.19 6.52 -13.15
N ALA A 344 -20.68 5.33 -12.84
CA ALA A 344 -21.03 4.33 -13.86
C ALA A 344 -22.19 4.78 -14.76
N GLU A 345 -23.18 5.51 -14.24
CA GLU A 345 -24.30 6.10 -15.01
C GLU A 345 -23.82 7.19 -15.96
N ILE A 346 -22.95 8.11 -15.50
CA ILE A 346 -22.35 9.15 -16.34
C ILE A 346 -21.55 8.53 -17.48
N GLY A 347 -20.74 7.50 -17.20
CA GLY A 347 -19.99 6.76 -18.21
C GLY A 347 -20.89 6.09 -19.26
N ARG A 348 -22.07 5.57 -18.87
CA ARG A 348 -23.06 5.02 -19.80
C ARG A 348 -23.71 6.09 -20.68
N ALA A 349 -24.02 7.25 -20.12
CA ALA A 349 -24.59 8.37 -20.86
C ALA A 349 -23.61 8.86 -21.94
N SER A 350 -22.34 9.07 -21.59
CA SER A 350 -21.32 9.54 -22.53
C SER A 350 -21.00 8.53 -23.65
N CYS A 351 -21.18 7.24 -23.40
CA CYS A 351 -21.06 6.20 -24.43
C CYS A 351 -22.25 6.19 -25.40
N ARG A 352 -23.47 6.55 -24.94
CA ARG A 352 -24.66 6.62 -25.80
C ARG A 352 -24.67 7.82 -26.74
N GLU A 353 -24.03 8.93 -26.31
CA GLU A 353 -23.94 10.15 -27.14
C GLU A 353 -22.88 10.06 -28.25
N ARG A 354 -22.00 9.05 -28.22
CA ARG A 354 -20.94 8.83 -29.21
C ARG A 354 -21.29 7.77 -30.26
N VAL A 355 -22.48 7.22 -30.24
CA VAL A 355 -23.05 6.28 -31.22
C VAL A 355 -24.16 6.99 -32.01
#